data_9ab4b9df417577c0be85b8855351c648
#
_entry.id   9ab4b9df417577c0be85b8855351c648
#
_cell.length_a   1.000
_cell.length_b   1.000
_cell.length_c   1.000
_cell.angle_alpha   90.00
_cell.angle_beta   90.00
_cell.angle_gamma   90.00
#
_symmetry.space_group_name_H-M   'P 1'
#
loop_
_entity.id
_entity.type
_entity.pdbx_description
1 polymer ?
#
loop_
_entity_poly.entity_id
_entity_poly.type
_entity_poly.pdbx_seq_one_letter_code
_entity_poly.pdbx_strand_id
1 'polypeptide(L)'
;DAQESRGLGDVYKRQDEAPIVKKIFEMTVKEGYGSYRMADFLNSHGIRTHNNSKFQCNTVNRILKNKMYCGYFISGGVESPYIERLHIIDENVYEQAQFILSQRSNKNEEKKQIARTTKGSTLLSGNIYCAHCGQKMVSTSYIDKYDRADGSQYKVRRQRYICTNKAMKRGACDGQSAYVAHRIDGAVIATLRDYLAKIKSTPKDIALEKRYNSEISEYRRKQTKLEKEIEKLKRQVVELSAEIGRSLLGESRFTPDILSASIDNTNDLLHKKEFELSDIKFKLANQQNAMGKLDFYYSQFRTWADEFDNSTMEQKKMIACQLIREVKVSRGYELEIIFDLNYEQFLSL
;
A
#
# COMPACT_ATOMS: atom_id res chain seq x y z
N ASP A 1 19.33 -1.16 39.73
CA ASP A 1 17.97 -0.65 39.98
C ASP A 1 17.68 0.74 39.38
N ALA A 2 18.69 1.56 39.06
CA ALA A 2 18.49 2.90 38.47
C ALA A 2 18.40 2.87 36.92
N GLN A 3 18.75 1.79 36.26
CA GLN A 3 18.74 1.66 34.79
C GLN A 3 17.40 1.15 34.20
N GLU A 4 16.63 0.42 34.98
CA GLU A 4 15.32 -0.11 34.55
C GLU A 4 14.20 0.93 34.55
N SER A 5 14.33 2.01 35.33
CA SER A 5 13.29 3.05 35.44
C SER A 5 13.26 4.04 34.25
N ARG A 6 14.33 4.14 33.46
CA ARG A 6 14.41 5.08 32.34
C ARG A 6 13.59 4.65 31.10
N GLY A 7 13.32 3.36 30.92
CA GLY A 7 12.57 2.85 29.76
C GLY A 7 11.05 2.85 29.94
N LEU A 8 10.56 2.61 31.15
CA LEU A 8 9.13 2.44 31.43
C LEU A 8 8.43 3.75 31.83
N GLY A 9 9.15 4.66 32.49
CA GLY A 9 8.60 5.96 32.89
C GLY A 9 8.26 6.88 31.72
N ASP A 10 9.03 6.80 30.62
CA ASP A 10 8.80 7.62 29.41
C ASP A 10 7.60 7.15 28.57
N VAL A 11 7.21 5.88 28.67
CA VAL A 11 6.05 5.35 27.95
C VAL A 11 4.74 5.85 28.57
N TYR A 12 4.68 6.06 29.88
CA TYR A 12 3.50 6.57 30.59
C TYR A 12 3.25 8.07 30.41
N LYS A 13 4.29 8.86 30.17
CA LYS A 13 4.16 10.32 30.00
C LYS A 13 3.63 10.77 28.64
N ARG A 14 3.45 9.85 27.68
CA ARG A 14 3.12 10.21 26.29
C ARG A 14 1.64 10.12 25.90
N GLN A 15 0.74 9.94 26.84
CA GLN A 15 -0.69 9.98 26.56
C GLN A 15 -1.16 11.37 26.06
N ASP A 16 -0.48 12.43 26.46
CA ASP A 16 -0.75 13.79 25.99
C ASP A 16 -0.34 14.02 24.53
N GLU A 17 0.61 13.22 24.02
CA GLU A 17 1.07 13.27 22.63
C GLU A 17 0.26 12.36 21.69
N ALA A 18 -0.51 11.42 22.22
CA ALA A 18 -1.31 10.47 21.42
C ALA A 18 -2.29 11.16 20.44
N PRO A 19 -2.98 12.26 20.78
CA PRO A 19 -3.83 12.98 19.83
C PRO A 19 -3.03 13.54 18.63
N ILE A 20 -1.77 13.96 18.85
CA ILE A 20 -0.89 14.48 17.80
C ILE A 20 -0.52 13.36 16.84
N VAL A 21 -0.20 12.18 17.37
CA VAL A 21 0.11 10.99 16.56
C VAL A 21 -1.12 10.61 15.73
N LYS A 22 -2.31 10.52 16.33
CA LYS A 22 -3.56 10.26 15.61
C LYS A 22 -3.79 11.28 14.49
N LYS A 23 -3.59 12.57 14.75
CA LYS A 23 -3.75 13.63 13.75
C LYS A 23 -2.75 13.49 12.60
N ILE A 24 -1.50 13.10 12.85
CA ILE A 24 -0.49 12.86 11.81
C ILE A 24 -0.93 11.71 10.88
N PHE A 25 -1.42 10.60 11.44
CA PHE A 25 -1.93 9.48 10.64
C PHE A 25 -3.19 9.88 9.87
N GLU A 26 -4.13 10.59 10.48
CA GLU A 26 -5.34 11.10 9.82
C GLU A 26 -5.00 12.02 8.65
N MET A 27 -4.10 12.99 8.83
CA MET A 27 -3.63 13.88 7.77
C MET A 27 -2.97 13.10 6.63
N THR A 28 -2.31 11.97 6.91
CA THR A 28 -1.70 11.13 5.87
C THR A 28 -2.77 10.38 5.10
N VAL A 29 -3.69 9.71 5.80
CA VAL A 29 -4.65 8.76 5.22
C VAL A 29 -5.85 9.47 4.62
N LYS A 30 -6.46 10.41 5.34
CA LYS A 30 -7.68 11.11 4.90
C LYS A 30 -7.40 12.36 4.06
N GLU A 31 -6.39 13.14 4.46
CA GLU A 31 -6.12 14.44 3.81
C GLU A 31 -5.00 14.36 2.77
N GLY A 32 -4.25 13.24 2.72
CA GLY A 32 -3.19 13.01 1.75
C GLY A 32 -1.99 13.98 1.89
N TYR A 33 -1.74 14.51 3.10
CA TYR A 33 -0.64 15.43 3.32
C TYR A 33 0.72 14.72 3.22
N GLY A 34 1.70 15.41 2.66
CA GLY A 34 3.10 14.99 2.74
C GLY A 34 3.74 15.43 4.05
N SER A 35 4.82 14.77 4.46
CA SER A 35 5.51 15.01 5.74
C SER A 35 5.93 16.49 5.94
N TYR A 36 6.30 17.19 4.87
CA TYR A 36 6.65 18.61 4.92
C TYR A 36 5.43 19.47 5.29
N ARG A 37 4.29 19.22 4.64
CA ARG A 37 3.06 19.97 4.90
C ARG A 37 2.50 19.67 6.30
N MET A 38 2.62 18.44 6.76
CA MET A 38 2.22 18.06 8.12
C MET A 38 3.07 18.76 9.17
N ALA A 39 4.40 18.81 8.96
CA ALA A 39 5.29 19.55 9.86
C ALA A 39 4.96 21.03 9.90
N ASP A 40 4.68 21.64 8.76
CA ASP A 40 4.29 23.06 8.65
C ASP A 40 2.94 23.32 9.36
N PHE A 41 1.95 22.45 9.14
CA PHE A 41 0.65 22.51 9.82
C PHE A 41 0.81 22.45 11.34
N LEU A 42 1.54 21.48 11.86
CA LEU A 42 1.75 21.31 13.31
C LEU A 42 2.45 22.53 13.90
N ASN A 43 3.49 23.02 13.23
CA ASN A 43 4.25 24.18 13.67
C ASN A 43 3.43 25.48 13.67
N SER A 44 2.59 25.69 12.66
CA SER A 44 1.71 26.88 12.55
C SER A 44 0.63 26.91 13.61
N HIS A 45 0.18 25.72 14.08
CA HIS A 45 -0.76 25.58 15.18
C HIS A 45 -0.08 25.56 16.57
N GLY A 46 1.20 25.91 16.63
CA GLY A 46 1.93 25.99 17.91
C GLY A 46 2.30 24.63 18.51
N ILE A 47 2.01 23.52 17.82
CA ILE A 47 2.33 22.18 18.29
C ILE A 47 3.83 21.95 18.18
N ARG A 48 4.45 21.38 19.22
CA ARG A 48 5.89 21.16 19.32
C ARG A 48 6.17 19.69 19.65
N THR A 49 7.39 19.25 19.35
CA THR A 49 7.88 17.93 19.76
C THR A 49 8.08 17.86 21.27
N HIS A 50 8.28 16.66 21.80
CA HIS A 50 8.56 16.42 23.21
C HIS A 50 9.66 17.36 23.79
N ASN A 51 10.69 17.67 22.99
CA ASN A 51 11.79 18.57 23.37
C ASN A 51 11.46 20.05 23.06
N ASN A 52 10.20 20.42 22.94
CA ASN A 52 9.73 21.77 22.60
C ASN A 52 10.32 22.32 21.28
N SER A 53 10.76 21.45 20.39
CA SER A 53 11.32 21.80 19.08
C SER A 53 10.22 21.80 18.00
N LYS A 54 10.49 22.51 16.88
CA LYS A 54 9.61 22.46 15.70
C LYS A 54 9.63 21.06 15.06
N PHE A 55 8.48 20.60 14.60
CA PHE A 55 8.39 19.38 13.78
C PHE A 55 9.15 19.57 12.47
N GLN A 56 9.92 18.55 12.10
CA GLN A 56 10.60 18.43 10.81
C GLN A 56 10.01 17.25 10.02
N CYS A 57 10.19 17.26 8.69
CA CYS A 57 9.70 16.15 7.84
C CYS A 57 10.23 14.78 8.30
N ASN A 58 11.49 14.73 8.73
CA ASN A 58 12.09 13.47 9.20
C ASN A 58 11.45 12.97 10.50
N THR A 59 11.05 13.88 11.40
CA THR A 59 10.33 13.54 12.64
C THR A 59 8.96 12.96 12.31
N VAL A 60 8.21 13.61 11.41
CA VAL A 60 6.91 13.11 10.95
C VAL A 60 7.03 11.74 10.27
N ASN A 61 8.01 11.56 9.38
CA ASN A 61 8.24 10.27 8.71
C ASN A 61 8.62 9.16 9.70
N ARG A 62 9.37 9.48 10.76
CA ARG A 62 9.72 8.52 11.82
C ARG A 62 8.50 8.11 12.62
N ILE A 63 7.60 9.06 12.93
CA ILE A 63 6.33 8.76 13.60
C ILE A 63 5.48 7.83 12.73
N LEU A 64 5.28 8.15 11.46
CA LEU A 64 4.47 7.35 10.54
C LEU A 64 5.00 5.91 10.33
N LYS A 65 6.31 5.70 10.44
CA LYS A 65 6.95 4.37 10.26
C LYS A 65 7.03 3.55 11.53
N ASN A 66 6.66 4.12 12.67
CA ASN A 66 6.82 3.44 13.94
C ASN A 66 5.61 2.55 14.26
N LYS A 67 5.79 1.23 14.14
CA LYS A 67 4.75 0.22 14.41
C LYS A 67 4.38 0.12 15.90
N MET A 68 5.17 0.72 16.79
CA MET A 68 4.88 0.75 18.22
C MET A 68 3.50 1.36 18.53
N TYR A 69 3.06 2.31 17.72
CA TYR A 69 1.74 2.92 17.89
C TYR A 69 0.56 1.97 17.62
N CYS A 70 0.83 0.82 16.98
CA CYS A 70 -0.15 -0.26 16.80
C CYS A 70 -0.12 -1.30 17.92
N GLY A 71 0.70 -1.10 18.95
CA GLY A 71 0.83 -2.03 20.06
C GLY A 71 1.97 -3.05 19.93
N TYR A 72 2.90 -2.88 18.98
CA TYR A 72 4.01 -3.81 18.74
C TYR A 72 5.35 -3.11 18.92
N PHE A 73 6.18 -3.62 19.81
CA PHE A 73 7.55 -3.15 19.98
C PHE A 73 8.51 -3.99 19.13
N ILE A 74 9.37 -3.33 18.35
CA ILE A 74 10.35 -4.01 17.50
C ILE A 74 11.74 -3.68 17.99
N SER A 75 12.53 -4.71 18.33
CA SER A 75 13.93 -4.59 18.70
C SER A 75 14.76 -5.67 18.02
N GLY A 76 15.86 -5.28 17.37
CA GLY A 76 16.74 -6.23 16.68
C GLY A 76 16.06 -7.05 15.56
N GLY A 77 14.95 -6.56 14.98
CA GLY A 77 14.19 -7.29 13.97
C GLY A 77 13.17 -8.30 14.53
N VAL A 78 13.07 -8.41 15.84
CA VAL A 78 12.08 -9.26 16.53
C VAL A 78 10.91 -8.38 16.99
N GLU A 79 9.69 -8.82 16.69
CA GLU A 79 8.45 -8.16 17.09
C GLU A 79 7.93 -8.77 18.41
N SER A 80 7.53 -7.91 19.36
CA SER A 80 6.94 -8.35 20.63
C SER A 80 5.51 -8.88 20.43
N PRO A 81 4.97 -9.63 21.39
CA PRO A 81 3.53 -9.82 21.52
C PRO A 81 2.80 -8.47 21.59
N TYR A 82 1.51 -8.47 21.23
CA TYR A 82 0.67 -7.28 21.31
C TYR A 82 0.60 -6.70 22.72
N ILE A 83 0.82 -5.39 22.84
CA ILE A 83 0.82 -4.64 24.10
C ILE A 83 -0.25 -3.56 24.00
N GLU A 84 -1.42 -3.78 24.61
CA GLU A 84 -2.58 -2.90 24.54
C GLU A 84 -2.29 -1.45 24.97
N ARG A 85 -1.48 -1.23 26.00
CA ARG A 85 -1.11 0.12 26.49
C ARG A 85 -0.33 0.96 25.47
N LEU A 86 0.26 0.36 24.42
CA LEU A 86 0.96 1.06 23.35
C LEU A 86 0.05 1.35 22.16
N HIS A 87 -1.15 0.76 22.13
CA HIS A 87 -2.09 0.90 21.04
C HIS A 87 -2.68 2.31 21.00
N ILE A 88 -2.33 3.07 19.97
CA ILE A 88 -2.82 4.43 19.69
C ILE A 88 -3.51 4.47 18.34
N ILE A 89 -3.02 3.69 17.36
CA ILE A 89 -3.43 3.67 15.96
C ILE A 89 -3.86 2.26 15.57
N ASP A 90 -5.00 2.12 14.94
CA ASP A 90 -5.44 0.84 14.38
C ASP A 90 -4.48 0.36 13.29
N GLU A 91 -4.23 -0.95 13.24
CA GLU A 91 -3.29 -1.55 12.30
C GLU A 91 -3.66 -1.24 10.84
N ASN A 92 -4.95 -1.24 10.52
CA ASN A 92 -5.46 -0.83 9.20
C ASN A 92 -5.04 0.59 8.80
N VAL A 93 -5.12 1.55 9.73
CA VAL A 93 -4.72 2.95 9.49
C VAL A 93 -3.20 3.06 9.30
N TYR A 94 -2.44 2.28 10.08
CA TYR A 94 -0.98 2.19 9.91
C TYR A 94 -0.61 1.62 8.54
N GLU A 95 -1.21 0.52 8.12
CA GLU A 95 -0.96 -0.11 6.82
C GLU A 95 -1.31 0.83 5.66
N GLN A 96 -2.43 1.55 5.75
CA GLN A 96 -2.81 2.59 4.79
C GLN A 96 -1.73 3.68 4.69
N ALA A 97 -1.24 4.15 5.82
CA ALA A 97 -0.17 5.13 5.84
C ALA A 97 1.12 4.59 5.22
N GLN A 98 1.53 3.33 5.53
CA GLN A 98 2.70 2.69 4.90
C GLN A 98 2.52 2.54 3.40
N PHE A 99 1.34 2.13 2.94
CA PHE A 99 1.04 2.05 1.51
C PHE A 99 1.23 3.40 0.83
N ILE A 100 0.63 4.48 1.36
CA ILE A 100 0.78 5.83 0.82
C ILE A 100 2.25 6.27 0.81
N LEU A 101 3.00 6.00 1.88
CA LEU A 101 4.42 6.31 1.95
C LEU A 101 5.24 5.52 0.93
N SER A 102 4.94 4.25 0.72
CA SER A 102 5.62 3.39 -0.27
C SER A 102 5.41 3.90 -1.69
N GLN A 103 4.19 4.33 -2.02
CA GLN A 103 3.86 4.90 -3.33
C GLN A 103 4.59 6.23 -3.60
N ARG A 104 4.90 6.99 -2.54
CA ARG A 104 5.64 8.26 -2.62
C ARG A 104 7.15 8.09 -2.60
N SER A 105 7.65 6.89 -2.34
CA SER A 105 9.08 6.61 -2.21
C SER A 105 9.81 6.72 -3.54
N ASN A 106 11.01 7.34 -3.53
CA ASN A 106 11.89 7.44 -4.70
C ASN A 106 12.52 6.11 -5.14
N LYS A 107 12.47 5.09 -4.27
CA LYS A 107 13.10 3.78 -4.52
C LYS A 107 12.32 2.91 -5.51
N ASN A 108 11.03 3.20 -5.73
CA ASN A 108 10.20 2.50 -6.70
C ASN A 108 10.27 3.23 -8.05
N GLU A 109 11.25 2.90 -8.89
CA GLU A 109 11.40 3.52 -10.22
C GLU A 109 10.21 3.24 -11.14
N GLU A 110 9.57 2.08 -11.01
CA GLU A 110 8.39 1.69 -11.78
C GLU A 110 7.10 2.42 -11.36
N LYS A 111 7.03 2.97 -10.15
CA LYS A 111 5.84 3.59 -9.57
C LYS A 111 5.92 5.10 -9.37
N LYS A 112 6.67 5.81 -10.22
CA LYS A 112 6.73 7.29 -10.20
C LYS A 112 5.41 8.00 -10.58
N GLN A 113 4.28 7.38 -10.40
CA GLN A 113 2.99 7.84 -10.91
C GLN A 113 2.23 8.75 -9.96
N ILE A 114 2.51 8.71 -8.65
CA ILE A 114 1.80 9.54 -7.68
C ILE A 114 2.50 10.90 -7.54
N ALA A 115 1.72 11.96 -7.67
CA ALA A 115 2.20 13.31 -7.42
C ALA A 115 2.73 13.43 -5.99
N ARG A 116 3.99 13.87 -5.83
CA ARG A 116 4.64 14.06 -4.52
C ARG A 116 3.95 15.12 -3.64
N THR A 117 3.14 15.97 -4.25
CA THR A 117 2.41 17.02 -3.54
C THR A 117 0.95 17.03 -3.96
N THR A 118 0.07 16.99 -2.98
CA THR A 118 -1.35 17.26 -3.15
C THR A 118 -1.65 18.76 -3.22
N LYS A 119 -0.66 19.59 -2.91
CA LYS A 119 -0.78 21.05 -2.97
C LYS A 119 -0.93 21.50 -4.42
N GLY A 120 -2.05 22.10 -4.74
CA GLY A 120 -2.36 22.60 -6.08
C GLY A 120 -3.84 22.46 -6.40
N SER A 121 -4.34 23.36 -7.23
CA SER A 121 -5.75 23.48 -7.60
C SER A 121 -6.18 22.55 -8.74
N THR A 122 -5.30 21.67 -9.23
CA THR A 122 -5.57 20.75 -10.34
C THR A 122 -5.54 19.30 -9.89
N LEU A 123 -6.48 18.50 -10.37
CA LEU A 123 -6.68 17.11 -9.98
C LEU A 123 -5.51 16.20 -10.40
N LEU A 124 -5.07 16.32 -11.66
CA LEU A 124 -4.21 15.34 -12.34
C LEU A 124 -2.73 15.71 -12.35
N SER A 125 -2.25 16.59 -11.45
CA SER A 125 -0.81 16.92 -11.40
C SER A 125 0.04 15.69 -11.16
N GLY A 126 0.78 15.25 -12.18
CA GLY A 126 1.67 14.08 -12.13
C GLY A 126 1.17 12.86 -12.87
N ASN A 127 -0.14 12.74 -13.12
CA ASN A 127 -0.78 11.57 -13.76
C ASN A 127 -1.40 11.90 -15.13
N ILE A 128 -1.10 13.05 -15.71
CA ILE A 128 -1.64 13.48 -17.01
C ILE A 128 -0.54 13.48 -18.07
N TYR A 129 -0.86 12.94 -19.23
CA TYR A 129 0.06 12.74 -20.35
C TYR A 129 -0.53 13.25 -21.66
N CYS A 130 0.33 13.66 -22.56
CA CYS A 130 -0.06 14.04 -23.92
C CYS A 130 -0.24 12.77 -24.77
N ALA A 131 -1.42 12.52 -25.33
CA ALA A 131 -1.66 11.36 -26.18
C ALA A 131 -0.86 11.38 -27.49
N HIS A 132 -0.43 12.59 -27.95
CA HIS A 132 0.32 12.73 -29.21
C HIS A 132 1.80 12.37 -29.09
N CYS A 133 2.46 12.69 -27.96
CA CYS A 133 3.88 12.45 -27.80
C CYS A 133 4.26 11.66 -26.54
N GLY A 134 3.31 11.17 -25.77
CA GLY A 134 3.52 10.38 -24.56
C GLY A 134 4.13 11.13 -23.37
N GLN A 135 4.51 12.40 -23.53
CA GLN A 135 5.17 13.14 -22.47
C GLN A 135 4.22 13.61 -21.39
N LYS A 136 4.72 13.70 -20.17
CA LYS A 136 3.96 14.28 -19.04
C LYS A 136 3.54 15.71 -19.35
N MET A 137 2.34 16.03 -18.88
CA MET A 137 1.84 17.39 -18.92
C MET A 137 2.03 18.05 -17.56
N VAL A 138 2.29 19.36 -17.57
CA VAL A 138 2.45 20.18 -16.37
C VAL A 138 1.27 21.11 -16.21
N SER A 139 0.87 21.34 -14.96
CA SER A 139 -0.14 22.34 -14.63
C SER A 139 0.49 23.71 -14.51
N THR A 140 -0.06 24.69 -15.19
CA THR A 140 0.33 26.09 -15.14
C THR A 140 -0.89 26.98 -14.97
N SER A 141 -0.70 28.18 -14.41
CA SER A 141 -1.77 29.17 -14.35
C SER A 141 -1.56 30.25 -15.40
N TYR A 142 -2.66 30.79 -15.90
CA TYR A 142 -2.67 31.96 -16.75
C TYR A 142 -3.76 32.93 -16.28
N ILE A 143 -3.67 34.17 -16.71
CA ILE A 143 -4.59 35.22 -16.31
C ILE A 143 -5.33 35.69 -17.57
N ASP A 144 -6.64 35.45 -17.57
CA ASP A 144 -7.55 36.05 -18.55
C ASP A 144 -7.94 37.44 -18.07
N LYS A 145 -7.93 38.38 -19.00
CA LYS A 145 -8.39 39.74 -18.77
C LYS A 145 -9.72 39.93 -19.53
N TYR A 146 -10.69 40.46 -18.87
CA TYR A 146 -12.00 40.75 -19.41
C TYR A 146 -12.36 42.20 -19.19
N ASP A 147 -12.86 42.85 -20.21
CA ASP A 147 -13.35 44.23 -20.13
C ASP A 147 -14.84 44.18 -19.73
N ARG A 148 -15.22 45.01 -18.80
CA ARG A 148 -16.60 45.21 -18.40
C ARG A 148 -17.22 46.33 -19.24
N ALA A 149 -18.54 46.37 -19.27
CA ALA A 149 -19.32 47.41 -20.02
C ALA A 149 -19.05 48.82 -19.48
N ASP A 150 -18.56 48.96 -18.24
CA ASP A 150 -18.17 50.22 -17.61
C ASP A 150 -16.74 50.65 -17.94
N GLY A 151 -16.03 49.93 -18.79
CA GLY A 151 -14.62 50.16 -19.15
C GLY A 151 -13.60 49.66 -18.14
N SER A 152 -14.02 49.08 -17.00
CA SER A 152 -13.13 48.47 -16.05
C SER A 152 -12.69 47.08 -16.49
N GLN A 153 -11.45 46.69 -16.13
CA GLN A 153 -10.93 45.33 -16.40
C GLN A 153 -10.98 44.48 -15.15
N TYR A 154 -11.43 43.22 -15.30
CA TYR A 154 -11.22 42.21 -14.27
C TYR A 154 -10.35 41.09 -14.78
N LYS A 155 -9.58 40.49 -13.87
CA LYS A 155 -8.63 39.41 -14.16
C LYS A 155 -9.08 38.14 -13.51
N VAL A 156 -9.13 37.04 -14.27
CA VAL A 156 -9.45 35.72 -13.78
C VAL A 156 -8.24 34.82 -13.95
N ARG A 157 -7.75 34.27 -12.82
CA ARG A 157 -6.68 33.29 -12.86
C ARG A 157 -7.26 31.91 -13.12
N ARG A 158 -6.83 31.27 -14.20
CA ARG A 158 -7.25 29.93 -14.60
C ARG A 158 -6.08 28.96 -14.62
N GLN A 159 -6.37 27.69 -14.42
CA GLN A 159 -5.41 26.60 -14.53
C GLN A 159 -5.53 25.90 -15.88
N ARG A 160 -4.39 25.47 -16.41
CA ARG A 160 -4.29 24.70 -17.65
C ARG A 160 -3.21 23.64 -17.58
N TYR A 161 -3.36 22.59 -18.36
CA TYR A 161 -2.34 21.59 -18.59
C TYR A 161 -1.61 21.86 -19.91
N ILE A 162 -0.28 21.76 -19.91
CA ILE A 162 0.57 21.99 -21.07
C ILE A 162 1.52 20.81 -21.22
N CYS A 163 1.68 20.30 -22.46
CA CYS A 163 2.69 19.29 -22.75
C CYS A 163 4.10 19.82 -22.51
N THR A 164 4.94 19.08 -21.78
CA THR A 164 6.31 19.50 -21.46
C THR A 164 7.18 19.66 -22.70
N ASN A 165 7.03 18.83 -23.74
CA ASN A 165 7.75 18.99 -24.99
C ASN A 165 7.44 20.33 -25.66
N LYS A 166 6.17 20.73 -25.66
CA LYS A 166 5.74 22.02 -26.21
C LYS A 166 6.16 23.19 -25.35
N ALA A 167 5.98 23.08 -24.04
CA ALA A 167 6.29 24.17 -23.09
C ALA A 167 7.79 24.47 -23.01
N MET A 168 8.63 23.44 -23.08
CA MET A 168 10.08 23.54 -22.94
C MET A 168 10.83 23.44 -24.28
N LYS A 169 10.11 23.35 -25.42
CA LYS A 169 10.69 23.20 -26.77
C LYS A 169 11.70 22.04 -26.88
N ARG A 170 11.44 20.95 -26.14
CA ARG A 170 12.36 19.78 -26.05
C ARG A 170 12.15 18.75 -27.17
N GLY A 171 11.05 18.83 -27.91
CA GLY A 171 10.72 17.89 -28.97
C GLY A 171 9.48 18.32 -29.75
N ALA A 172 9.29 17.70 -30.92
CA ALA A 172 8.11 17.93 -31.74
C ALA A 172 6.87 17.31 -31.05
N CYS A 173 5.82 18.09 -30.94
CA CYS A 173 4.52 17.62 -30.50
C CYS A 173 3.43 18.35 -31.32
N ASP A 174 2.62 17.61 -32.05
CA ASP A 174 1.53 18.12 -32.86
C ASP A 174 0.23 18.31 -32.07
N GLY A 175 0.19 17.95 -30.78
CA GLY A 175 -0.95 18.14 -29.89
C GLY A 175 -1.35 19.60 -29.69
N GLN A 176 -2.44 19.81 -28.97
CA GLN A 176 -2.90 21.17 -28.60
C GLN A 176 -1.93 21.87 -27.65
N SER A 177 -1.80 23.19 -27.76
CA SER A 177 -0.81 23.95 -26.97
C SER A 177 -1.11 23.94 -25.48
N ALA A 178 -2.38 24.05 -25.11
CA ALA A 178 -2.83 24.06 -23.73
C ALA A 178 -4.27 23.54 -23.63
N TYR A 179 -4.55 22.89 -22.51
CA TYR A 179 -5.87 22.35 -22.19
C TYR A 179 -6.36 22.98 -20.89
N VAL A 180 -7.56 23.49 -20.88
CA VAL A 180 -8.17 24.11 -19.70
C VAL A 180 -8.41 23.05 -18.61
N ALA A 181 -7.80 23.22 -17.44
CA ALA A 181 -7.76 22.16 -16.44
C ALA A 181 -9.14 21.77 -15.92
N HIS A 182 -10.04 22.73 -15.64
CA HIS A 182 -11.36 22.42 -15.09
C HIS A 182 -12.22 21.52 -15.99
N ARG A 183 -12.01 21.58 -17.34
CA ARG A 183 -12.75 20.70 -18.29
C ARG A 183 -12.30 19.25 -18.14
N ILE A 184 -10.98 19.04 -18.05
CA ILE A 184 -10.40 17.71 -17.89
C ILE A 184 -10.70 17.17 -16.49
N ASP A 185 -10.43 17.98 -15.46
CA ASP A 185 -10.66 17.60 -14.07
C ASP A 185 -12.14 17.24 -13.82
N GLY A 186 -13.07 18.01 -14.41
CA GLY A 186 -14.50 17.76 -14.33
C GLY A 186 -14.91 16.41 -14.97
N ALA A 187 -14.39 16.12 -16.17
CA ALA A 187 -14.64 14.84 -16.83
C ALA A 187 -14.09 13.65 -16.03
N VAL A 188 -12.86 13.78 -15.52
CA VAL A 188 -12.25 12.73 -14.70
C VAL A 188 -12.98 12.54 -13.38
N ILE A 189 -13.44 13.62 -12.72
CA ILE A 189 -14.26 13.53 -11.49
C ILE A 189 -15.58 12.80 -11.78
N ALA A 190 -16.24 13.08 -12.89
CA ALA A 190 -17.46 12.38 -13.29
C ALA A 190 -17.19 10.89 -13.50
N THR A 191 -16.14 10.54 -14.24
CA THR A 191 -15.75 9.14 -14.46
C THR A 191 -15.39 8.41 -13.15
N LEU A 192 -14.66 9.08 -12.24
CA LEU A 192 -14.35 8.52 -10.92
C LEU A 192 -15.61 8.29 -10.08
N ARG A 193 -16.56 9.23 -10.11
CA ARG A 193 -17.85 9.09 -9.41
C ARG A 193 -18.61 7.85 -9.93
N ASP A 194 -18.71 7.70 -11.23
CA ASP A 194 -19.41 6.56 -11.85
C ASP A 194 -18.68 5.24 -11.53
N TYR A 195 -17.36 5.25 -11.54
CA TYR A 195 -16.53 4.10 -11.17
C TYR A 195 -16.73 3.68 -9.71
N LEU A 196 -16.66 4.64 -8.79
CA LEU A 196 -16.88 4.39 -7.36
C LEU A 196 -18.32 3.96 -7.06
N ALA A 197 -19.32 4.52 -7.76
CA ALA A 197 -20.72 4.11 -7.65
C ALA A 197 -20.92 2.65 -8.10
N LYS A 198 -20.28 2.23 -9.18
CA LYS A 198 -20.29 0.83 -9.63
C LYS A 198 -19.67 -0.10 -8.59
N ILE A 199 -18.52 0.24 -8.01
CA ILE A 199 -17.91 -0.54 -6.93
C ILE A 199 -18.86 -0.66 -5.73
N LYS A 200 -19.51 0.44 -5.34
CA LYS A 200 -20.46 0.46 -4.23
C LYS A 200 -21.69 -0.43 -4.46
N SER A 201 -22.21 -0.44 -5.69
CA SER A 201 -23.37 -1.25 -6.09
C SER A 201 -23.06 -2.73 -6.29
N THR A 202 -21.77 -3.08 -6.47
CA THR A 202 -21.35 -4.46 -6.62
C THR A 202 -21.28 -5.11 -5.23
N PRO A 203 -22.08 -6.16 -4.95
CA PRO A 203 -21.96 -6.88 -3.68
C PRO A 203 -20.54 -7.44 -3.59
N LYS A 204 -19.96 -7.42 -2.38
CA LYS A 204 -18.68 -8.08 -2.10
C LYS A 204 -18.77 -9.48 -2.69
N ASP A 205 -17.95 -9.77 -3.70
CA ASP A 205 -18.20 -10.92 -4.55
C ASP A 205 -18.00 -12.20 -3.75
N ILE A 206 -19.15 -12.79 -3.33
CA ILE A 206 -19.22 -14.07 -2.63
C ILE A 206 -18.52 -15.17 -3.45
N ALA A 207 -18.48 -15.05 -4.78
CA ALA A 207 -17.81 -16.01 -5.65
C ALA A 207 -16.29 -15.89 -5.52
N LEU A 208 -15.75 -14.69 -5.44
CA LEU A 208 -14.32 -14.41 -5.27
C LEU A 208 -13.84 -14.85 -3.89
N GLU A 209 -14.60 -14.53 -2.85
CA GLU A 209 -14.34 -14.99 -1.48
C GLU A 209 -14.41 -16.51 -1.37
N LYS A 210 -15.40 -17.16 -2.01
CA LYS A 210 -15.51 -18.62 -2.09
C LYS A 210 -14.32 -19.25 -2.82
N ARG A 211 -13.85 -18.65 -3.93
CA ARG A 211 -12.70 -19.16 -4.69
C ARG A 211 -11.43 -19.09 -3.85
N TYR A 212 -11.12 -17.93 -3.24
CA TYR A 212 -9.95 -17.78 -2.37
C TYR A 212 -10.02 -18.72 -1.17
N ASN A 213 -11.17 -18.82 -0.51
CA ASN A 213 -11.37 -19.72 0.61
C ASN A 213 -11.23 -21.20 0.17
N SER A 214 -11.67 -21.56 -1.04
CA SER A 214 -11.48 -22.89 -1.62
C SER A 214 -10.00 -23.19 -1.84
N GLU A 215 -9.24 -22.28 -2.47
CA GLU A 215 -7.81 -22.43 -2.72
C GLU A 215 -7.00 -22.49 -1.41
N ILE A 216 -7.30 -21.62 -0.45
CA ILE A 216 -6.69 -21.65 0.89
C ILE A 216 -6.99 -22.98 1.59
N SER A 217 -8.22 -23.47 1.50
CA SER A 217 -8.62 -24.74 2.12
C SER A 217 -7.90 -25.94 1.48
N GLU A 218 -7.69 -25.89 0.16
CA GLU A 218 -6.92 -26.90 -0.56
C GLU A 218 -5.45 -26.91 -0.16
N TYR A 219 -4.81 -25.73 -0.08
CA TYR A 219 -3.43 -25.63 0.40
C TYR A 219 -3.28 -26.09 1.86
N ARG A 220 -4.23 -25.75 2.74
CA ARG A 220 -4.24 -26.25 4.14
C ARG A 220 -4.35 -27.76 4.20
N ARG A 221 -5.19 -28.38 3.36
CA ARG A 221 -5.29 -29.85 3.28
C ARG A 221 -3.98 -30.47 2.82
N LYS A 222 -3.33 -29.90 1.78
CA LYS A 222 -2.02 -30.35 1.29
C LYS A 222 -0.95 -30.22 2.37
N GLN A 223 -0.92 -29.09 3.08
CA GLN A 223 -0.02 -28.86 4.21
C GLN A 223 -0.18 -29.94 5.30
N THR A 224 -1.42 -30.17 5.78
CA THR A 224 -1.68 -31.17 6.84
C THR A 224 -1.30 -32.58 6.39
N LYS A 225 -1.52 -32.92 5.11
CA LYS A 225 -1.12 -34.22 4.56
C LYS A 225 0.40 -34.38 4.55
N LEU A 226 1.13 -33.37 4.05
CA LEU A 226 2.59 -33.37 4.01
C LEU A 226 3.20 -33.42 5.43
N GLU A 227 2.64 -32.69 6.38
CA GLU A 227 3.11 -32.71 7.77
C GLU A 227 2.98 -34.11 8.39
N LYS A 228 1.88 -34.83 8.12
CA LYS A 228 1.71 -36.21 8.55
C LYS A 228 2.69 -37.18 7.87
N GLU A 229 2.94 -37.00 6.56
CA GLU A 229 3.92 -37.80 5.82
C GLU A 229 5.33 -37.58 6.37
N ILE A 230 5.71 -36.33 6.62
CA ILE A 230 7.01 -35.96 7.20
C ILE A 230 7.16 -36.58 8.61
N GLU A 231 6.12 -36.50 9.45
CA GLU A 231 6.18 -37.10 10.78
C GLU A 231 6.35 -38.62 10.71
N LYS A 232 5.67 -39.28 9.78
CA LYS A 232 5.82 -40.72 9.55
C LYS A 232 7.25 -41.08 9.12
N LEU A 233 7.82 -40.33 8.18
CA LEU A 233 9.20 -40.54 7.71
C LEU A 233 10.21 -40.30 8.85
N LYS A 234 10.03 -39.26 9.66
CA LYS A 234 10.86 -39.01 10.85
C LYS A 234 10.84 -40.17 11.84
N ARG A 235 9.65 -40.74 12.08
CA ARG A 235 9.52 -41.94 12.94
C ARG A 235 10.25 -43.13 12.32
N GLN A 236 10.13 -43.34 11.01
CA GLN A 236 10.83 -44.43 10.30
C GLN A 236 12.36 -44.29 10.43
N VAL A 237 12.91 -43.07 10.30
CA VAL A 237 14.36 -42.82 10.50
C VAL A 237 14.78 -43.22 11.92
N VAL A 238 13.99 -42.84 12.93
CA VAL A 238 14.27 -43.19 14.34
C VAL A 238 14.25 -44.70 14.56
N GLU A 239 13.23 -45.40 14.00
CA GLU A 239 13.10 -46.85 14.10
C GLU A 239 14.25 -47.60 13.40
N LEU A 240 14.61 -47.17 12.18
CA LEU A 240 15.75 -47.73 11.43
C LEU A 240 17.09 -47.49 12.17
N SER A 241 17.25 -46.29 12.76
CA SER A 241 18.45 -45.98 13.55
C SER A 241 18.58 -46.85 14.82
N ALA A 242 17.45 -47.10 15.48
CA ALA A 242 17.41 -48.05 16.61
C ALA A 242 17.75 -49.50 16.19
N GLU A 243 17.32 -49.91 14.99
CA GLU A 243 17.61 -51.24 14.46
C GLU A 243 19.10 -51.41 14.06
N ILE A 244 19.80 -50.36 13.68
CA ILE A 244 21.26 -50.39 13.48
C ILE A 244 21.96 -50.82 14.81
N GLY A 245 21.51 -50.26 15.92
CA GLY A 245 22.04 -50.64 17.23
C GLY A 245 21.91 -52.13 17.54
N ARG A 246 20.73 -52.73 17.25
CA ARG A 246 20.48 -54.15 17.40
C ARG A 246 21.27 -55.01 16.39
N SER A 247 21.44 -54.52 15.16
CA SER A 247 22.22 -55.21 14.14
C SER A 247 23.71 -55.33 14.54
N LEU A 248 24.28 -54.29 15.14
CA LEU A 248 25.65 -54.29 15.67
C LEU A 248 25.83 -55.24 16.84
N LEU A 249 24.76 -55.52 17.61
CA LEU A 249 24.75 -56.52 18.69
C LEU A 249 24.47 -57.94 18.21
N GLY A 250 24.22 -58.15 16.88
CA GLY A 250 23.89 -59.43 16.31
C GLY A 250 22.42 -59.87 16.55
N GLU A 251 21.55 -58.97 17.01
CA GLU A 251 20.15 -59.25 17.34
C GLU A 251 19.16 -58.93 16.21
N SER A 252 19.69 -58.44 15.07
CA SER A 252 18.86 -58.08 13.87
C SER A 252 19.08 -59.06 12.72
N ARG A 253 18.08 -59.22 11.89
CA ARG A 253 18.16 -59.96 10.62
C ARG A 253 18.75 -59.15 9.47
N PHE A 254 18.92 -57.85 9.63
CA PHE A 254 19.43 -56.94 8.61
C PHE A 254 20.87 -56.56 8.90
N THR A 255 21.66 -56.39 7.87
CA THR A 255 23.03 -55.90 7.97
C THR A 255 23.04 -54.38 8.17
N PRO A 256 24.06 -53.81 8.90
CA PRO A 256 24.16 -52.35 9.09
C PRO A 256 24.18 -51.55 7.80
N ASP A 257 24.78 -52.08 6.73
CA ASP A 257 24.88 -51.40 5.42
C ASP A 257 23.53 -51.23 4.76
N ILE A 258 22.64 -52.28 4.83
CA ILE A 258 21.28 -52.21 4.28
C ILE A 258 20.43 -51.19 5.06
N LEU A 259 20.60 -51.14 6.39
CA LEU A 259 19.87 -50.21 7.24
C LEU A 259 20.34 -48.78 6.98
N SER A 260 21.68 -48.54 6.83
CA SER A 260 22.23 -47.23 6.48
C SER A 260 21.71 -46.74 5.14
N ALA A 261 21.75 -47.55 4.09
CA ALA A 261 21.19 -47.22 2.79
C ALA A 261 19.67 -46.89 2.84
N SER A 262 18.95 -47.60 3.68
CA SER A 262 17.50 -47.33 3.89
C SER A 262 17.27 -46.00 4.63
N ILE A 263 18.11 -45.64 5.59
CA ILE A 263 18.07 -44.35 6.28
C ILE A 263 18.38 -43.22 5.30
N ASP A 264 19.41 -43.36 4.46
CA ASP A 264 19.79 -42.35 3.49
C ASP A 264 18.66 -42.11 2.48
N ASN A 265 18.03 -43.15 1.95
CA ASN A 265 16.86 -43.04 1.07
C ASN A 265 15.67 -42.36 1.76
N THR A 266 15.45 -42.68 3.05
CA THR A 266 14.34 -42.09 3.84
C THR A 266 14.62 -40.61 4.12
N ASN A 267 15.87 -40.23 4.39
CA ASN A 267 16.26 -38.83 4.57
C ASN A 267 16.13 -38.02 3.28
N ASP A 268 16.48 -38.59 2.12
CA ASP A 268 16.27 -37.95 0.83
C ASP A 268 14.77 -37.69 0.54
N LEU A 269 13.92 -38.65 0.87
CA LEU A 269 12.47 -38.48 0.80
C LEU A 269 11.97 -37.42 1.79
N LEU A 270 12.51 -37.39 3.00
CA LEU A 270 12.19 -36.41 4.00
C LEU A 270 12.52 -35.01 3.51
N HIS A 271 13.73 -34.79 3.00
CA HIS A 271 14.14 -33.50 2.47
C HIS A 271 13.27 -33.03 1.30
N LYS A 272 12.90 -33.93 0.38
CA LYS A 272 11.95 -33.61 -0.70
C LYS A 272 10.58 -33.16 -0.15
N LYS A 273 10.06 -33.87 0.85
CA LYS A 273 8.77 -33.53 1.47
C LYS A 273 8.82 -32.25 2.28
N GLU A 274 9.91 -31.96 2.97
CA GLU A 274 10.11 -30.68 3.68
C GLU A 274 10.20 -29.52 2.70
N PHE A 275 10.83 -29.69 1.54
CA PHE A 275 10.85 -28.69 0.48
C PHE A 275 9.46 -28.43 -0.10
N GLU A 276 8.69 -29.51 -0.41
CA GLU A 276 7.28 -29.40 -0.86
C GLU A 276 6.42 -28.66 0.18
N LEU A 277 6.62 -28.94 1.48
CA LEU A 277 5.93 -28.25 2.57
C LEU A 277 6.26 -26.76 2.62
N SER A 278 7.53 -26.42 2.45
CA SER A 278 7.98 -25.02 2.41
C SER A 278 7.31 -24.24 1.26
N ASP A 279 7.22 -24.84 0.07
CA ASP A 279 6.56 -24.23 -1.09
C ASP A 279 5.06 -24.03 -0.86
N ILE A 280 4.38 -25.02 -0.28
CA ILE A 280 2.95 -24.94 0.09
C ILE A 280 2.72 -23.83 1.14
N LYS A 281 3.57 -23.73 2.17
CA LYS A 281 3.48 -22.67 3.19
C LYS A 281 3.67 -21.28 2.57
N PHE A 282 4.61 -21.14 1.65
CA PHE A 282 4.84 -19.89 0.92
C PHE A 282 3.62 -19.50 0.06
N LYS A 283 3.05 -20.45 -0.69
CA LYS A 283 1.83 -20.23 -1.48
C LYS A 283 0.64 -19.83 -0.62
N LEU A 284 0.45 -20.52 0.51
CA LEU A 284 -0.62 -20.23 1.48
C LEU A 284 -0.48 -18.80 2.03
N ALA A 285 0.72 -18.42 2.47
CA ALA A 285 0.99 -17.08 2.99
C ALA A 285 0.72 -15.98 1.93
N ASN A 286 1.14 -16.21 0.69
CA ASN A 286 0.89 -15.28 -0.42
C ASN A 286 -0.61 -15.13 -0.70
N GLN A 287 -1.37 -16.22 -0.67
CA GLN A 287 -2.81 -16.21 -0.92
C GLN A 287 -3.57 -15.49 0.21
N GLN A 288 -3.19 -15.73 1.47
CA GLN A 288 -3.76 -15.04 2.62
C GLN A 288 -3.47 -13.53 2.58
N ASN A 289 -2.24 -13.14 2.23
CA ASN A 289 -1.87 -11.74 2.06
C ASN A 289 -2.63 -11.08 0.90
N ALA A 290 -2.86 -11.78 -0.20
CA ALA A 290 -3.63 -11.28 -1.33
C ALA A 290 -5.09 -11.05 -0.94
N MET A 291 -5.71 -11.97 -0.20
CA MET A 291 -7.08 -11.83 0.31
C MET A 291 -7.21 -10.67 1.30
N GLY A 292 -6.28 -10.54 2.25
CA GLY A 292 -6.28 -9.40 3.19
C GLY A 292 -6.15 -8.04 2.49
N LYS A 293 -5.32 -7.95 1.44
CA LYS A 293 -5.22 -6.74 0.61
C LYS A 293 -6.51 -6.43 -0.14
N LEU A 294 -7.21 -7.44 -0.62
CA LEU A 294 -8.48 -7.30 -1.35
C LEU A 294 -9.59 -6.74 -0.45
N ASP A 295 -9.74 -7.29 0.75
CA ASP A 295 -10.68 -6.80 1.76
C ASP A 295 -10.39 -5.36 2.17
N PHE A 296 -9.11 -5.05 2.33
CA PHE A 296 -8.63 -3.72 2.61
C PHE A 296 -9.00 -2.72 1.50
N TYR A 297 -8.69 -3.02 0.24
CA TYR A 297 -9.02 -2.15 -0.90
C TYR A 297 -10.53 -1.99 -1.07
N TYR A 298 -11.31 -3.04 -0.88
CA TYR A 298 -12.76 -2.98 -0.99
C TYR A 298 -13.38 -2.06 0.07
N SER A 299 -12.95 -2.18 1.32
CA SER A 299 -13.43 -1.30 2.40
C SER A 299 -13.04 0.16 2.17
N GLN A 300 -11.83 0.41 1.68
CA GLN A 300 -11.33 1.73 1.34
C GLN A 300 -12.13 2.36 0.19
N PHE A 301 -12.42 1.59 -0.87
CA PHE A 301 -13.19 2.08 -2.02
C PHE A 301 -14.63 2.41 -1.64
N ARG A 302 -15.25 1.64 -0.73
CA ARG A 302 -16.58 1.97 -0.21
C ARG A 302 -16.57 3.29 0.57
N THR A 303 -15.60 3.48 1.44
CA THR A 303 -15.44 4.75 2.19
C THR A 303 -15.26 5.91 1.22
N TRP A 304 -14.43 5.76 0.20
CA TRP A 304 -14.26 6.81 -0.82
C TRP A 304 -15.53 7.05 -1.62
N ALA A 305 -16.29 6.02 -1.96
CA ALA A 305 -17.56 6.18 -2.68
C ALA A 305 -18.59 6.98 -1.86
N ASP A 306 -18.61 6.78 -0.55
CA ASP A 306 -19.51 7.51 0.35
C ASP A 306 -19.09 8.98 0.55
N GLU A 307 -17.80 9.25 0.60
CA GLU A 307 -17.24 10.57 0.93
C GLU A 307 -16.83 11.41 -0.28
N PHE A 308 -16.75 10.82 -1.49
CA PHE A 308 -16.15 11.45 -2.67
C PHE A 308 -16.76 12.81 -3.02
N ASP A 309 -18.07 12.92 -3.02
CA ASP A 309 -18.76 14.16 -3.42
C ASP A 309 -18.50 15.30 -2.42
N ASN A 310 -18.43 14.99 -1.14
CA ASN A 310 -18.17 15.94 -0.06
C ASN A 310 -16.66 16.19 0.17
N SER A 311 -15.80 15.44 -0.52
CA SER A 311 -14.35 15.54 -0.36
C SER A 311 -13.80 16.84 -0.94
N THR A 312 -12.76 17.37 -0.30
CA THR A 312 -11.99 18.51 -0.82
C THR A 312 -11.27 18.13 -2.12
N MET A 313 -10.85 19.14 -2.90
CA MET A 313 -10.08 18.88 -4.13
C MET A 313 -8.78 18.10 -3.85
N GLU A 314 -8.17 18.29 -2.69
CA GLU A 314 -6.95 17.57 -2.29
C GLU A 314 -7.23 16.09 -2.01
N GLN A 315 -8.34 15.79 -1.35
CA GLN A 315 -8.80 14.41 -1.12
C GLN A 315 -9.18 13.73 -2.45
N LYS A 316 -9.93 14.43 -3.32
CA LYS A 316 -10.24 13.94 -4.67
C LYS A 316 -8.97 13.65 -5.47
N LYS A 317 -7.97 14.51 -5.37
CA LYS A 317 -6.66 14.29 -6.00
C LYS A 317 -5.94 13.07 -5.46
N MET A 318 -5.99 12.84 -4.14
CA MET A 318 -5.41 11.66 -3.51
C MET A 318 -6.11 10.37 -4.03
N ILE A 319 -7.43 10.38 -4.07
CA ILE A 319 -8.23 9.26 -4.60
C ILE A 319 -7.90 9.02 -6.08
N ALA A 320 -7.89 10.09 -6.89
CA ALA A 320 -7.51 9.99 -8.30
C ALA A 320 -6.11 9.40 -8.51
N CYS A 321 -5.13 9.83 -7.71
CA CYS A 321 -3.75 9.31 -7.80
C CYS A 321 -3.62 7.83 -7.40
N GLN A 322 -4.55 7.30 -6.62
CA GLN A 322 -4.55 5.88 -6.22
C GLN A 322 -5.33 5.01 -7.20
N LEU A 323 -6.39 5.53 -7.81
CA LEU A 323 -7.24 4.78 -8.73
C LEU A 323 -6.81 4.89 -10.19
N ILE A 324 -6.23 6.02 -10.59
CA ILE A 324 -5.87 6.31 -11.98
C ILE A 324 -4.36 6.19 -12.15
N ARG A 325 -3.96 5.28 -13.01
CA ARG A 325 -2.57 5.12 -13.44
C ARG A 325 -2.11 6.27 -14.30
N GLU A 326 -2.88 6.59 -15.35
CA GLU A 326 -2.58 7.68 -16.25
C GLU A 326 -3.84 8.19 -16.96
N VAL A 327 -3.84 9.47 -17.30
CA VAL A 327 -4.82 10.11 -18.15
C VAL A 327 -4.11 10.67 -19.37
N LYS A 328 -4.44 10.18 -20.57
CA LYS A 328 -3.92 10.72 -21.82
C LYS A 328 -4.95 11.67 -22.43
N VAL A 329 -4.47 12.81 -22.90
CA VAL A 329 -5.30 13.87 -23.47
C VAL A 329 -4.94 14.10 -24.92
N SER A 330 -5.94 13.96 -25.81
CA SER A 330 -5.87 14.28 -27.24
C SER A 330 -6.45 15.66 -27.53
N ARG A 331 -6.33 16.10 -28.80
CA ARG A 331 -7.01 17.31 -29.30
C ARG A 331 -8.52 17.17 -29.08
N GLY A 332 -9.21 18.30 -28.88
CA GLY A 332 -10.64 18.28 -28.64
C GLY A 332 -11.08 17.84 -27.25
N TYR A 333 -10.13 17.62 -26.32
CA TYR A 333 -10.37 17.12 -24.96
C TYR A 333 -10.82 15.64 -24.89
N GLU A 334 -10.45 14.84 -25.89
CA GLU A 334 -10.63 13.40 -25.79
C GLU A 334 -9.71 12.83 -24.71
N LEU A 335 -10.24 12.01 -23.83
CA LEU A 335 -9.55 11.45 -22.68
C LEU A 335 -9.51 9.93 -22.76
N GLU A 336 -8.32 9.37 -22.59
CA GLU A 336 -8.11 7.95 -22.29
C GLU A 336 -7.69 7.86 -20.82
N ILE A 337 -8.54 7.25 -20.00
CA ILE A 337 -8.29 7.09 -18.55
C ILE A 337 -7.94 5.64 -18.28
N ILE A 338 -6.73 5.39 -17.81
CA ILE A 338 -6.24 4.06 -17.47
C ILE A 338 -6.22 3.95 -15.94
N PHE A 339 -7.03 3.03 -15.41
CA PHE A 339 -7.09 2.75 -13.99
C PHE A 339 -5.99 1.77 -13.57
N ASP A 340 -5.48 1.89 -12.35
CA ASP A 340 -4.49 0.96 -11.78
C ASP A 340 -5.10 -0.40 -11.46
N LEU A 341 -6.37 -0.40 -11.08
CA LEU A 341 -7.18 -1.58 -10.82
C LEU A 341 -8.30 -1.61 -11.84
N ASN A 342 -8.18 -2.46 -12.86
CA ASN A 342 -9.29 -2.67 -13.79
C ASN A 342 -10.47 -3.24 -13.01
N TYR A 343 -11.62 -2.56 -13.08
CA TYR A 343 -12.89 -3.06 -12.53
C TYR A 343 -13.22 -4.46 -13.06
N GLU A 344 -12.85 -4.75 -14.32
CA GLU A 344 -12.97 -6.08 -14.91
C GLU A 344 -12.07 -7.12 -14.22
N GLN A 345 -10.91 -6.72 -13.70
CA GLN A 345 -10.09 -7.61 -12.86
C GLN A 345 -10.75 -7.89 -11.50
N PHE A 346 -11.53 -6.96 -10.96
CA PHE A 346 -12.36 -7.18 -9.77
C PHE A 346 -13.58 -8.07 -10.03
N LEU A 347 -14.09 -8.09 -11.27
CA LEU A 347 -15.23 -8.91 -11.69
C LEU A 347 -14.81 -10.25 -12.32
N SER A 348 -13.58 -10.34 -12.86
CA SER A 348 -13.07 -11.53 -13.56
C SER A 348 -12.13 -12.38 -12.70
N LEU A 349 -11.77 -11.92 -11.51
CA LEU A 349 -11.07 -12.69 -10.49
C LEU A 349 -12.05 -13.36 -9.56
#